data_2627cf91c76b70f1edaabb5cd5723691
#
_entry.id   2627cf91c76b70f1edaabb5cd5723691
#
_cell.length_a   1.000
_cell.length_b   1.000
_cell.length_c   1.000
_cell.angle_alpha   90.00
_cell.angle_beta   90.00
_cell.angle_gamma   90.00
#
_symmetry.space_group_name_H-M   'P 1'
#
loop_
_entity.id
_entity.type
_entity.pdbx_description
1 polymer ?
#
loop_
_entity_poly.entity_id
_entity_poly.type
_entity_poly.pdbx_seq_one_letter_code
_entity_poly.pdbx_strand_id
1 'polypeptide(L)'
;MDLATKLTQPFSNLSFEEKKHRYFVENKPIDISVSGLISKFYEHFDAKAVAPYSAIKLGVTTEEVLKQWADINQESRDRGHRVHSFGELYQFNRSLKPSCPQEEAIVAFWASLPEHIIPVTAELRMYHFQYLFAGTADIILFDTKT
;
A
#
# COMPACT_ATOMS: atom_id res chain seq x y z
N MET A 1 -22.15 -16.96 -8.44
CA MET A 1 -21.12 -15.88 -8.45
C MET A 1 -20.49 -15.90 -7.07
N ASP A 2 -19.17 -16.09 -7.00
CA ASP A 2 -18.43 -16.10 -5.74
C ASP A 2 -18.34 -14.68 -5.15
N LEU A 3 -17.93 -14.59 -3.87
CA LEU A 3 -17.92 -13.34 -3.13
C LEU A 3 -16.92 -12.32 -3.72
N ALA A 4 -15.75 -12.79 -4.16
CA ALA A 4 -14.74 -11.91 -4.78
C ALA A 4 -15.30 -11.25 -6.05
N THR A 5 -15.95 -12.02 -6.93
CA THR A 5 -16.60 -11.50 -8.13
C THR A 5 -17.68 -10.47 -7.80
N LYS A 6 -18.51 -10.72 -6.78
CA LYS A 6 -19.54 -9.75 -6.35
C LYS A 6 -18.95 -8.43 -5.89
N LEU A 7 -17.80 -8.47 -5.19
CA LEU A 7 -17.11 -7.26 -4.70
C LEU A 7 -16.40 -6.48 -5.80
N THR A 8 -15.83 -7.18 -6.79
CA THR A 8 -15.07 -6.53 -7.87
C THR A 8 -15.93 -6.03 -9.02
N GLN A 9 -17.08 -6.67 -9.27
CA GLN A 9 -17.98 -6.34 -10.37
C GLN A 9 -18.38 -4.86 -10.45
N PRO A 10 -18.74 -4.17 -9.35
CA PRO A 10 -19.13 -2.76 -9.40
C PRO A 10 -18.03 -1.84 -9.91
N PHE A 11 -16.78 -2.28 -9.84
CA PHE A 11 -15.57 -1.53 -10.22
C PHE A 11 -14.90 -2.06 -11.49
N SER A 12 -15.61 -2.88 -12.28
CA SER A 12 -15.07 -3.51 -13.48
C SER A 12 -14.62 -2.52 -14.57
N ASN A 13 -15.12 -1.28 -14.52
CA ASN A 13 -14.72 -0.17 -15.40
C ASN A 13 -13.56 0.67 -14.86
N LEU A 14 -13.02 0.31 -13.67
CA LEU A 14 -11.86 0.98 -13.08
C LEU A 14 -10.57 0.30 -13.56
N SER A 15 -9.63 1.08 -14.06
CA SER A 15 -8.27 0.64 -14.39
C SER A 15 -7.22 1.48 -13.65
N PHE A 16 -6.02 0.93 -13.52
CA PHE A 16 -4.90 1.58 -12.83
C PHE A 16 -3.63 1.44 -13.65
N GLU A 17 -2.97 2.57 -13.91
CA GLU A 17 -1.67 2.63 -14.58
C GLU A 17 -0.56 2.76 -13.52
N GLU A 18 0.18 1.69 -13.29
CA GLU A 18 1.23 1.62 -12.25
C GLU A 18 2.34 2.66 -12.45
N LYS A 19 2.83 2.82 -13.69
CA LYS A 19 3.93 3.77 -13.99
C LYS A 19 3.62 5.21 -13.61
N LYS A 20 2.37 5.63 -13.78
CA LYS A 20 1.90 6.99 -13.46
C LYS A 20 1.17 7.05 -12.13
N HIS A 21 0.97 5.91 -11.49
CA HIS A 21 0.19 5.76 -10.26
C HIS A 21 -1.17 6.46 -10.36
N ARG A 22 -1.91 6.18 -11.45
CA ARG A 22 -3.15 6.88 -11.79
C ARG A 22 -4.29 5.92 -12.08
N TYR A 23 -5.46 6.25 -11.54
CA TYR A 23 -6.71 5.52 -11.79
C TYR A 23 -7.49 6.13 -12.95
N PHE A 24 -8.24 5.27 -13.67
CA PHE A 24 -9.11 5.66 -14.76
C PHE A 24 -10.44 4.94 -14.64
N VAL A 25 -11.55 5.65 -14.83
CA VAL A 25 -12.89 5.08 -15.00
C VAL A 25 -13.31 5.30 -16.44
N GLU A 26 -13.60 4.21 -17.16
CA GLU A 26 -13.95 4.27 -18.59
C GLU A 26 -12.93 5.07 -19.42
N ASN A 27 -11.64 4.88 -19.16
CA ASN A 27 -10.51 5.59 -19.76
C ASN A 27 -10.41 7.10 -19.42
N LYS A 28 -11.25 7.62 -18.53
CA LYS A 28 -11.13 8.98 -18.01
C LYS A 28 -10.32 8.97 -16.72
N PRO A 29 -9.28 9.81 -16.60
CA PRO A 29 -8.47 9.83 -15.39
C PRO A 29 -9.29 10.30 -14.18
N ILE A 30 -9.03 9.68 -13.04
CA ILE A 30 -9.46 10.18 -11.73
C ILE A 30 -8.34 11.07 -11.20
N ASP A 31 -8.66 12.31 -10.86
CA ASP A 31 -7.66 13.31 -10.46
C ASP A 31 -7.12 13.10 -9.04
N ILE A 32 -7.87 12.41 -8.18
CA ILE A 32 -7.54 12.27 -6.76
C ILE A 32 -7.56 10.79 -6.36
N SER A 33 -6.40 10.27 -5.92
CA SER A 33 -6.35 9.02 -5.15
C SER A 33 -6.68 9.28 -3.68
N VAL A 34 -7.06 8.23 -2.94
CA VAL A 34 -7.29 8.30 -1.49
C VAL A 34 -6.04 8.85 -0.77
N SER A 35 -4.85 8.35 -1.10
CA SER A 35 -3.58 8.85 -0.54
C SER A 35 -3.32 10.31 -0.93
N GLY A 36 -3.60 10.70 -2.17
CA GLY A 36 -3.49 12.08 -2.64
C GLY A 36 -4.49 13.02 -1.96
N LEU A 37 -5.68 12.53 -1.59
CA LEU A 37 -6.64 13.29 -0.81
C LEU A 37 -6.13 13.48 0.63
N ILE A 38 -5.70 12.42 1.28
CA ILE A 38 -5.18 12.45 2.66
C ILE A 38 -3.97 13.37 2.75
N SER A 39 -3.08 13.36 1.76
CA SER A 39 -1.87 14.19 1.74
C SER A 39 -2.12 15.71 1.80
N LYS A 40 -3.34 16.16 1.50
CA LYS A 40 -3.73 17.58 1.60
C LYS A 40 -3.98 18.05 3.04
N PHE A 41 -4.05 17.13 4.00
CA PHE A 41 -4.39 17.42 5.39
C PHE A 41 -3.20 17.36 6.35
N TYR A 42 -1.98 17.13 5.84
CA TYR A 42 -0.77 17.18 6.67
C TYR A 42 0.37 17.90 5.92
N GLU A 43 1.29 18.45 6.69
CA GLU A 43 2.49 19.08 6.15
C GLU A 43 3.47 18.02 5.67
N HIS A 44 4.00 18.21 4.45
CA HIS A 44 5.02 17.34 3.92
C HIS A 44 6.39 17.63 4.56
N PHE A 45 7.13 16.58 4.85
CA PHE A 45 8.50 16.70 5.35
C PHE A 45 9.39 17.33 4.28
N ASP A 46 9.95 18.51 4.60
CA ASP A 46 10.93 19.20 3.75
C ASP A 46 12.35 18.76 4.13
N ALA A 47 12.85 17.74 3.43
CA ALA A 47 14.18 17.21 3.66
C ALA A 47 15.26 18.28 3.48
N LYS A 48 15.11 19.21 2.53
CA LYS A 48 16.10 20.25 2.25
C LYS A 48 16.17 21.30 3.36
N ALA A 49 15.03 21.63 3.94
CA ALA A 49 14.97 22.55 5.07
C ALA A 49 15.52 21.93 6.37
N VAL A 50 15.33 20.63 6.58
CA VAL A 50 15.71 19.95 7.83
C VAL A 50 17.14 19.38 7.80
N ALA A 51 17.67 19.00 6.63
CA ALA A 51 18.98 18.37 6.51
C ALA A 51 20.16 19.21 7.10
N PRO A 52 20.22 20.55 6.96
CA PRO A 52 21.30 21.33 7.55
C PRO A 52 21.39 21.20 9.08
N TYR A 53 20.23 21.18 9.76
CA TYR A 53 20.18 21.02 11.23
C TYR A 53 20.64 19.61 11.66
N SER A 54 20.26 18.61 10.89
CA SER A 54 20.70 17.23 11.15
C SER A 54 22.19 17.06 10.89
N ALA A 55 22.72 17.68 9.84
CA ALA A 55 24.13 17.68 9.51
C ALA A 55 25.02 18.23 10.65
N ILE A 56 24.61 19.35 11.23
CA ILE A 56 25.30 19.94 12.40
C ILE A 56 25.33 18.96 13.58
N LYS A 57 24.20 18.32 13.88
CA LYS A 57 24.11 17.35 15.00
C LYS A 57 24.99 16.10 14.77
N LEU A 58 25.10 15.65 13.54
CA LEU A 58 25.81 14.44 13.17
C LEU A 58 27.30 14.67 12.85
N GLY A 59 27.73 15.93 12.70
CA GLY A 59 29.10 16.27 12.33
C GLY A 59 29.45 15.88 10.88
N VAL A 60 28.48 15.91 9.97
CA VAL A 60 28.60 15.55 8.56
C VAL A 60 28.11 16.68 7.67
N THR A 61 28.24 16.56 6.36
CA THR A 61 27.73 17.56 5.41
C THR A 61 26.21 17.41 5.18
N THR A 62 25.55 18.48 4.73
CA THR A 62 24.13 18.45 4.37
C THR A 62 23.87 17.46 3.21
N GLU A 63 24.78 17.39 2.26
CA GLU A 63 24.73 16.47 1.11
C GLU A 63 24.78 15.00 1.57
N GLU A 64 25.63 14.68 2.54
CA GLU A 64 25.71 13.33 3.12
C GLU A 64 24.42 12.94 3.81
N VAL A 65 23.79 13.85 4.57
CA VAL A 65 22.48 13.61 5.21
C VAL A 65 21.40 13.37 4.15
N LEU A 66 21.31 14.23 3.13
CA LEU A 66 20.32 14.08 2.06
C LEU A 66 20.49 12.76 1.30
N LYS A 67 21.75 12.38 1.01
CA LYS A 67 22.06 11.10 0.37
C LYS A 67 21.63 9.92 1.25
N GLN A 68 22.00 9.93 2.52
CA GLN A 68 21.62 8.89 3.47
C GLN A 68 20.10 8.74 3.55
N TRP A 69 19.35 9.83 3.63
CA TRP A 69 17.89 9.77 3.66
C TRP A 69 17.29 9.27 2.36
N ALA A 70 17.86 9.60 1.21
CA ALA A 70 17.44 9.08 -0.08
C ALA A 70 17.68 7.57 -0.18
N ASP A 71 18.83 7.08 0.27
CA ASP A 71 19.20 5.66 0.28
C ASP A 71 18.25 4.87 1.20
N ILE A 72 18.02 5.36 2.44
CA ILE A 72 17.07 4.75 3.39
C ILE A 72 15.64 4.71 2.82
N ASN A 73 15.23 5.79 2.16
CA ASN A 73 13.89 5.86 1.55
C ASN A 73 13.75 4.84 0.41
N GLN A 74 14.78 4.73 -0.44
CA GLN A 74 14.77 3.74 -1.54
C GLN A 74 14.73 2.31 -0.99
N GLU A 75 15.60 1.98 -0.04
CA GLU A 75 15.63 0.67 0.60
C GLU A 75 14.29 0.33 1.29
N SER A 76 13.67 1.31 1.95
CA SER A 76 12.37 1.15 2.60
C SER A 76 11.26 0.89 1.60
N ARG A 77 11.27 1.56 0.44
CA ARG A 77 10.31 1.30 -0.65
C ARG A 77 10.49 -0.10 -1.22
N ASP A 78 11.72 -0.50 -1.53
CA ASP A 78 12.03 -1.81 -2.11
C ASP A 78 11.63 -2.94 -1.15
N ARG A 79 11.90 -2.76 0.14
CA ARG A 79 11.44 -3.67 1.18
C ARG A 79 9.91 -3.68 1.27
N GLY A 80 9.27 -2.51 1.25
CA GLY A 80 7.82 -2.38 1.27
C GLY A 80 7.16 -3.16 0.13
N HIS A 81 7.62 -2.99 -1.10
CA HIS A 81 7.11 -3.72 -2.26
C HIS A 81 7.24 -5.25 -2.10
N ARG A 82 8.38 -5.74 -1.63
CA ARG A 82 8.57 -7.19 -1.41
C ARG A 82 7.60 -7.74 -0.37
N VAL A 83 7.50 -7.06 0.78
CA VAL A 83 6.61 -7.46 1.88
C VAL A 83 5.14 -7.43 1.46
N HIS A 84 4.74 -6.40 0.70
CA HIS A 84 3.40 -6.27 0.14
C HIS A 84 3.07 -7.46 -0.79
N SER A 85 3.95 -7.72 -1.77
CA SER A 85 3.78 -8.86 -2.68
C SER A 85 3.76 -10.21 -1.94
N PHE A 86 4.57 -10.38 -0.89
CA PHE A 86 4.49 -11.55 -0.04
C PHE A 86 3.11 -11.68 0.62
N GLY A 87 2.58 -10.58 1.18
CA GLY A 87 1.26 -10.55 1.83
C GLY A 87 0.11 -10.92 0.90
N GLU A 88 0.13 -10.38 -0.33
CA GLU A 88 -0.85 -10.70 -1.37
C GLU A 88 -0.88 -12.19 -1.71
N LEU A 89 0.29 -12.80 -1.84
CA LEU A 89 0.40 -14.22 -2.19
C LEU A 89 0.10 -15.10 -0.98
N TYR A 90 0.58 -14.75 0.21
CA TYR A 90 0.49 -15.57 1.41
C TYR A 90 -0.96 -15.80 1.85
N GLN A 91 -1.86 -14.84 1.64
CA GLN A 91 -3.26 -15.01 2.01
C GLN A 91 -3.95 -16.17 1.29
N PHE A 92 -3.49 -16.55 0.09
CA PHE A 92 -4.00 -17.69 -0.69
C PHE A 92 -3.07 -18.89 -0.70
N ASN A 93 -1.78 -18.71 -0.39
CA ASN A 93 -0.79 -19.78 -0.35
C ASN A 93 0.02 -19.75 0.95
N ARG A 94 -0.46 -20.46 1.97
CA ARG A 94 0.14 -20.54 3.31
C ARG A 94 1.44 -21.34 3.35
N SER A 95 1.87 -21.98 2.26
CA SER A 95 3.14 -22.70 2.19
C SER A 95 4.35 -21.80 1.92
N LEU A 96 4.15 -20.55 1.56
CA LEU A 96 5.23 -19.58 1.37
C LEU A 96 6.02 -19.39 2.67
N LYS A 97 7.34 -19.28 2.54
CA LYS A 97 8.24 -19.08 3.68
C LYS A 97 8.64 -17.61 3.75
N PRO A 98 8.52 -16.99 4.93
CA PRO A 98 8.98 -15.62 5.13
C PRO A 98 10.52 -15.55 5.02
N SER A 99 11.03 -14.46 4.47
CA SER A 99 12.45 -14.18 4.28
C SER A 99 12.98 -13.03 5.15
N CYS A 100 12.08 -12.33 5.83
CA CYS A 100 12.40 -11.19 6.69
C CYS A 100 11.38 -11.03 7.84
N PRO A 101 11.74 -10.28 8.90
CA PRO A 101 10.85 -10.11 10.06
C PRO A 101 9.47 -9.52 9.73
N GLN A 102 9.37 -8.68 8.70
CA GLN A 102 8.09 -8.09 8.28
C GLN A 102 7.18 -9.14 7.64
N GLU A 103 7.73 -10.07 6.86
CA GLU A 103 6.99 -11.21 6.31
C GLU A 103 6.60 -12.21 7.41
N GLU A 104 7.46 -12.41 8.41
CA GLU A 104 7.11 -13.19 9.62
C GLU A 104 5.93 -12.58 10.37
N ALA A 105 5.87 -11.25 10.47
CA ALA A 105 4.73 -10.55 11.06
C ALA A 105 3.42 -10.78 10.29
N ILE A 106 3.47 -10.86 8.95
CA ILE A 106 2.31 -11.23 8.12
C ILE A 106 1.88 -12.67 8.43
N VAL A 107 2.82 -13.61 8.52
CA VAL A 107 2.53 -15.00 8.90
C VAL A 107 1.85 -15.05 10.26
N ALA A 108 2.39 -14.34 11.25
CA ALA A 108 1.85 -14.28 12.61
C ALA A 108 0.45 -13.65 12.64
N PHE A 109 0.21 -12.57 11.86
CA PHE A 109 -1.11 -11.97 11.69
C PHE A 109 -2.13 -13.01 11.23
N TRP A 110 -1.84 -13.73 10.16
CA TRP A 110 -2.75 -14.74 9.64
C TRP A 110 -2.96 -15.90 10.60
N ALA A 111 -1.93 -16.31 11.36
CA ALA A 111 -2.06 -17.35 12.37
C ALA A 111 -2.91 -16.91 13.57
N SER A 112 -3.01 -15.61 13.84
CA SER A 112 -3.81 -15.05 14.93
C SER A 112 -5.29 -14.90 14.59
N LEU A 113 -5.67 -14.95 13.30
CA LEU A 113 -7.05 -14.79 12.89
C LEU A 113 -7.87 -16.04 13.23
N PRO A 114 -9.13 -15.86 13.71
CA PRO A 114 -10.05 -16.96 13.89
C PRO A 114 -10.34 -17.68 12.56
N GLU A 115 -10.60 -18.99 12.60
CA GLU A 115 -10.83 -19.82 11.42
C GLU A 115 -12.03 -19.35 10.56
N HIS A 116 -12.98 -18.65 11.16
CA HIS A 116 -14.15 -18.12 10.44
C HIS A 116 -13.88 -16.82 9.68
N ILE A 117 -12.68 -16.25 9.83
CA ILE A 117 -12.23 -15.11 9.03
C ILE A 117 -11.44 -15.64 7.83
N ILE A 118 -11.99 -15.48 6.64
CA ILE A 118 -11.41 -16.00 5.40
C ILE A 118 -11.02 -14.87 4.45
N PRO A 119 -9.92 -15.03 3.66
CA PRO A 119 -9.56 -14.08 2.63
C PRO A 119 -10.55 -14.16 1.46
N VAL A 120 -10.93 -13.01 0.92
CA VAL A 120 -11.83 -12.90 -0.23
C VAL A 120 -11.06 -12.46 -1.46
N THR A 121 -10.34 -11.37 -1.37
CA THR A 121 -9.52 -10.83 -2.45
C THR A 121 -8.39 -9.95 -1.92
N ALA A 122 -7.34 -9.82 -2.70
CA ALA A 122 -6.28 -8.83 -2.52
C ALA A 122 -6.43 -7.71 -3.54
N GLU A 123 -5.81 -6.56 -3.25
CA GLU A 123 -5.68 -5.44 -4.18
C GLU A 123 -7.03 -5.02 -4.79
N LEU A 124 -8.08 -4.96 -3.95
CA LEU A 124 -9.39 -4.50 -4.41
C LEU A 124 -9.34 -3.01 -4.74
N ARG A 125 -9.35 -2.70 -6.03
CA ARG A 125 -9.44 -1.33 -6.52
C ARG A 125 -10.88 -0.86 -6.49
N MET A 126 -11.10 0.32 -5.89
CA MET A 126 -12.43 0.89 -5.70
C MET A 126 -12.40 2.39 -6.01
N TYR A 127 -13.55 2.93 -6.39
CA TYR A 127 -13.72 4.38 -6.49
C TYR A 127 -15.09 4.82 -5.98
N HIS A 128 -15.17 6.04 -5.52
CA HIS A 128 -16.44 6.62 -5.11
C HIS A 128 -17.18 7.18 -6.33
N PHE A 129 -18.36 6.66 -6.59
CA PHE A 129 -19.14 6.97 -7.82
C PHE A 129 -19.50 8.45 -7.98
N GLN A 130 -19.74 9.15 -6.89
CA GLN A 130 -20.13 10.56 -6.90
C GLN A 130 -18.95 11.52 -6.84
N TYR A 131 -17.95 11.25 -5.96
CA TYR A 131 -16.85 12.17 -5.71
C TYR A 131 -15.59 11.85 -6.52
N LEU A 132 -15.58 10.74 -7.24
CA LEU A 132 -14.53 10.33 -8.17
C LEU A 132 -13.12 10.36 -7.57
N PHE A 133 -12.96 9.84 -6.36
CA PHE A 133 -11.66 9.47 -5.81
C PHE A 133 -11.53 7.96 -5.78
N ALA A 134 -10.32 7.45 -5.99
CA ALA A 134 -10.04 6.03 -6.08
C ALA A 134 -8.93 5.58 -5.12
N GLY A 135 -8.95 4.31 -4.78
CA GLY A 135 -7.93 3.68 -3.94
C GLY A 135 -7.95 2.18 -4.09
N THR A 136 -6.97 1.55 -3.47
CA THR A 136 -6.83 0.10 -3.42
C THR A 136 -6.86 -0.35 -1.97
N ALA A 137 -7.63 -1.39 -1.67
CA ALA A 137 -7.59 -2.08 -0.38
C ALA A 137 -6.73 -3.33 -0.52
N ASP A 138 -5.68 -3.43 0.28
CA ASP A 138 -4.68 -4.49 0.20
C ASP A 138 -5.27 -5.89 0.47
N ILE A 139 -6.17 -5.99 1.45
CA ILE A 139 -6.77 -7.25 1.88
C ILE A 139 -8.26 -7.04 2.19
N ILE A 140 -9.11 -7.91 1.67
CA ILE A 140 -10.52 -7.99 2.04
C ILE A 140 -10.76 -9.35 2.71
N LEU A 141 -11.29 -9.30 3.91
CA LEU A 141 -11.65 -10.46 4.71
C LEU A 141 -13.17 -10.56 4.84
N PHE A 142 -13.64 -11.77 5.01
CA PHE A 142 -15.05 -12.07 5.26
C PHE A 142 -15.19 -12.87 6.56
N ASP A 143 -16.10 -12.41 7.43
CA ASP A 143 -16.51 -13.15 8.62
C ASP A 143 -17.69 -14.07 8.25
N THR A 144 -17.47 -15.39 8.33
CA THR A 144 -18.48 -16.39 7.97
C THR A 144 -19.54 -16.61 9.06
N LYS A 145 -19.42 -15.94 10.21
CA LYS A 145 -20.37 -16.03 11.33
C LYS A 145 -21.41 -14.90 11.36
N THR A 146 -21.28 -13.87 10.51
CA THR A 146 -22.21 -12.73 10.45
C THR A 146 -23.23 -12.82 9.30
#